data_4a9b97b5b62d990d956ebc3cf26f63f4
#
_entry.id   4a9b97b5b62d990d956ebc3cf26f63f4
#
_cell.length_a   1.000
_cell.length_b   1.000
_cell.length_c   1.000
_cell.angle_alpha   90.00
_cell.angle_beta   90.00
_cell.angle_gamma   90.00
#
_symmetry.space_group_name_H-M   'P 1'
#
loop_
_entity.id
_entity.type
_entity.pdbx_description
1 polymer ?
#
loop_
_entity_poly.entity_id
_entity_poly.type
_entity_poly.pdbx_seq_one_letter_code
_entity_poly.pdbx_strand_id
1 'polypeptide(L)'
;DPEAEFRFWGGDRMAEAGGRQNLRKHYRETSFFGIVQVLKNLRTIRRQMRECREDVAAWRPDALILIDYPGFNMKMARWASGHGIRTFYYIAPKVWAWREWRVKSIRRYVDRLYIIFPFERDYFPRHGIDPVFEGNPLVDAIEARRPTLPDGDAFRRRNGLDNRPIIRDNLPLMARLAERFPDRQFVVTGVPWLERALYDRYMAGTGLRYVCDQTYETIAAAEAAVVTSGTATLETALLGTPEVVVYRTLWFQVKLQPYVLKVPWVSLVNLNLGREAVAEIIQSDLDVARAERELRAILPGGAKR
;
A
#
# COMPACT_ATOMS: atom_id res chain seq x y z
N ASP A 1 9.46 -8.24 -25.56
CA ASP A 1 10.04 -9.25 -26.43
C ASP A 1 9.10 -10.47 -26.46
N PRO A 2 8.50 -10.80 -27.64
CA PRO A 2 7.57 -11.94 -27.77
C PRO A 2 8.26 -13.32 -27.62
N GLU A 3 9.58 -13.38 -27.75
CA GLU A 3 10.36 -14.61 -27.59
C GLU A 3 10.93 -14.78 -26.17
N ALA A 4 10.64 -13.84 -25.26
CA ALA A 4 11.13 -13.91 -23.90
C ALA A 4 10.41 -15.02 -23.11
N GLU A 5 11.19 -15.93 -22.55
CA GLU A 5 10.70 -16.94 -21.62
C GLU A 5 10.68 -16.37 -20.20
N PHE A 6 9.55 -16.54 -19.51
CA PHE A 6 9.37 -16.09 -18.15
C PHE A 6 9.26 -17.26 -17.19
N ARG A 7 9.90 -17.12 -16.03
CA ARG A 7 9.77 -18.05 -14.91
C ARG A 7 9.70 -17.21 -13.63
N PHE A 8 8.71 -17.43 -12.78
CA PHE A 8 8.48 -16.50 -11.69
C PHE A 8 7.95 -17.15 -10.41
N TRP A 9 8.21 -16.46 -9.33
CA TRP A 9 7.55 -16.59 -8.04
C TRP A 9 6.57 -15.43 -7.92
N GLY A 10 5.28 -15.72 -7.82
CA GLY A 10 4.27 -14.66 -7.93
C GLY A 10 2.90 -15.10 -7.45
N GLY A 11 1.86 -14.41 -7.91
CA GLY A 11 0.48 -14.67 -7.56
C GLY A 11 -0.39 -15.02 -8.76
N ASP A 12 -1.68 -15.16 -8.48
CA ASP A 12 -2.67 -15.58 -9.48
C ASP A 12 -2.67 -14.67 -10.72
N ARG A 13 -2.62 -13.34 -10.55
CA ARG A 13 -2.60 -12.39 -11.68
C ARG A 13 -1.33 -12.49 -12.54
N MET A 14 -0.19 -12.76 -11.92
CA MET A 14 1.04 -13.03 -12.67
C MET A 14 0.94 -14.35 -13.43
N ALA A 15 0.32 -15.36 -12.82
CA ALA A 15 0.10 -16.66 -13.46
C ALA A 15 -0.89 -16.58 -14.63
N GLU A 16 -1.88 -15.71 -14.55
CA GLU A 16 -2.82 -15.42 -15.65
C GLU A 16 -2.11 -14.69 -16.80
N ALA A 17 -1.28 -13.69 -16.50
CA ALA A 17 -0.58 -12.90 -17.51
C ALA A 17 0.63 -13.64 -18.12
N GLY A 18 1.41 -14.34 -17.31
CA GLY A 18 2.69 -14.97 -17.71
C GLY A 18 2.62 -16.48 -17.95
N GLY A 19 1.42 -17.08 -17.84
CA GLY A 19 1.22 -18.54 -17.96
C GLY A 19 1.43 -19.29 -16.64
N ARG A 20 0.44 -20.10 -16.25
CA ARG A 20 0.47 -20.87 -14.98
C ARG A 20 1.63 -21.88 -14.91
N GLN A 21 2.08 -22.40 -16.04
CA GLN A 21 3.22 -23.31 -16.15
C GLN A 21 4.55 -22.66 -15.75
N ASN A 22 4.63 -21.33 -15.82
CA ASN A 22 5.82 -20.54 -15.51
C ASN A 22 5.88 -20.13 -14.03
N LEU A 23 4.78 -20.33 -13.27
CA LEU A 23 4.73 -20.13 -11.84
C LEU A 23 5.44 -21.26 -11.10
N ARG A 24 6.53 -20.95 -10.44
CA ARG A 24 7.31 -21.93 -9.64
C ARG A 24 6.89 -21.97 -8.18
N LYS A 25 6.48 -20.83 -7.63
CA LYS A 25 6.02 -20.74 -6.25
C LYS A 25 5.04 -19.61 -6.06
N HIS A 26 3.96 -19.88 -5.33
CA HIS A 26 2.93 -18.88 -5.05
C HIS A 26 3.32 -18.01 -3.85
N TYR A 27 3.07 -16.69 -3.92
CA TYR A 27 3.45 -15.74 -2.85
C TYR A 27 2.78 -16.04 -1.51
N ARG A 28 1.60 -16.65 -1.48
CA ARG A 28 0.92 -17.07 -0.23
C ARG A 28 1.78 -18.01 0.61
N GLU A 29 2.65 -18.76 -0.02
CA GLU A 29 3.59 -19.65 0.68
C GLU A 29 4.83 -18.91 1.18
N THR A 30 5.12 -17.72 0.65
CA THR A 30 6.40 -17.03 0.85
C THR A 30 6.27 -15.71 1.62
N SER A 31 5.06 -15.16 1.78
CA SER A 31 4.85 -13.84 2.36
C SER A 31 4.59 -13.92 3.86
N PHE A 32 5.49 -13.34 4.65
CA PHE A 32 5.34 -13.18 6.10
C PHE A 32 5.36 -11.68 6.42
N PHE A 33 4.28 -11.20 7.02
CA PHE A 33 4.13 -9.79 7.39
C PHE A 33 4.29 -9.59 8.90
N GLY A 34 5.05 -8.54 9.28
CA GLY A 34 5.28 -8.18 10.67
C GLY A 34 6.48 -8.89 11.31
N ILE A 35 7.12 -8.20 12.27
CA ILE A 35 8.38 -8.63 12.88
C ILE A 35 8.24 -9.98 13.58
N VAL A 36 7.13 -10.20 14.29
CA VAL A 36 6.88 -11.45 15.04
C VAL A 36 6.74 -12.65 14.11
N GLN A 37 5.99 -12.50 13.00
CA GLN A 37 5.82 -13.57 12.01
C GLN A 37 7.13 -13.88 11.27
N VAL A 38 7.90 -12.85 10.92
CA VAL A 38 9.23 -13.03 10.32
C VAL A 38 10.17 -13.79 11.25
N LEU A 39 10.22 -13.44 12.55
CA LEU A 39 11.06 -14.13 13.53
C LEU A 39 10.64 -15.60 13.71
N LYS A 40 9.34 -15.90 13.80
CA LYS A 40 8.83 -17.27 13.91
C LYS A 40 9.14 -18.12 12.67
N ASN A 41 9.24 -17.50 11.50
CA ASN A 41 9.41 -18.20 10.22
C ASN A 41 10.81 -18.07 9.59
N LEU A 42 11.84 -17.69 10.37
CA LEU A 42 13.20 -17.50 9.86
C LEU A 42 13.78 -18.74 9.14
N ARG A 43 13.49 -19.94 9.63
CA ARG A 43 13.92 -21.19 8.99
C ARG A 43 13.26 -21.36 7.62
N THR A 44 11.96 -21.10 7.52
CA THR A 44 11.19 -21.15 6.27
C THR A 44 11.70 -20.12 5.26
N ILE A 45 11.93 -18.87 5.70
CA ILE A 45 12.46 -17.81 4.85
C ILE A 45 13.87 -18.15 4.32
N ARG A 46 14.73 -18.75 5.16
CA ARG A 46 16.05 -19.22 4.72
C ARG A 46 15.96 -20.35 3.72
N ARG A 47 15.06 -21.31 3.92
CA ARG A 47 14.80 -22.39 2.97
C ARG A 47 14.32 -21.84 1.64
N GLN A 48 13.32 -20.98 1.64
CA GLN A 48 12.80 -20.33 0.43
C GLN A 48 13.87 -19.53 -0.33
N MET A 49 14.73 -18.82 0.40
CA MET A 49 15.86 -18.10 -0.21
C MET A 49 16.83 -19.07 -0.91
N ARG A 50 17.09 -20.22 -0.32
CA ARG A 50 17.94 -21.26 -0.93
C ARG A 50 17.27 -21.85 -2.16
N GLU A 51 16.01 -22.28 -2.07
CA GLU A 51 15.21 -22.80 -3.18
C GLU A 51 15.17 -21.81 -4.36
N CYS A 52 14.96 -20.52 -4.09
CA CYS A 52 14.94 -19.49 -5.13
C CYS A 52 16.29 -19.36 -5.82
N ARG A 53 17.40 -19.39 -5.08
CA ARG A 53 18.76 -19.35 -5.64
C ARG A 53 19.07 -20.57 -6.48
N GLU A 54 18.72 -21.76 -6.00
CA GLU A 54 18.88 -23.01 -6.71
C GLU A 54 18.07 -23.01 -8.02
N ASP A 55 16.83 -22.53 -7.97
CA ASP A 55 15.96 -22.42 -9.14
C ASP A 55 16.54 -21.46 -10.19
N VAL A 56 16.97 -20.27 -9.77
CA VAL A 56 17.60 -19.28 -10.65
C VAL A 56 18.94 -19.79 -11.22
N ALA A 57 19.76 -20.43 -10.39
CA ALA A 57 21.05 -21.00 -10.84
C ALA A 57 20.88 -22.13 -11.86
N ALA A 58 19.86 -22.98 -11.69
CA ALA A 58 19.55 -24.06 -12.61
C ALA A 58 19.00 -23.56 -13.95
N TRP A 59 18.14 -22.52 -13.91
CA TRP A 59 17.50 -21.96 -15.10
C TRP A 59 18.39 -21.01 -15.89
N ARG A 60 19.36 -20.38 -15.22
CA ARG A 60 20.35 -19.43 -15.80
C ARG A 60 19.71 -18.31 -16.62
N PRO A 61 18.84 -17.48 -16.03
CA PRO A 61 18.18 -16.40 -16.74
C PRO A 61 19.19 -15.32 -17.14
N ASP A 62 18.92 -14.62 -18.25
CA ASP A 62 19.68 -13.45 -18.68
C ASP A 62 19.49 -12.26 -17.72
N ALA A 63 18.34 -12.18 -17.08
CA ALA A 63 18.00 -11.12 -16.14
C ALA A 63 17.06 -11.60 -15.01
N LEU A 64 17.20 -10.98 -13.86
CA LEU A 64 16.34 -11.18 -12.70
C LEU A 64 15.54 -9.90 -12.42
N ILE A 65 14.21 -9.98 -12.56
CA ILE A 65 13.30 -8.88 -12.26
C ILE A 65 12.80 -9.03 -10.83
N LEU A 66 13.12 -8.09 -9.98
CA LEU A 66 12.77 -8.05 -8.56
C LEU A 66 11.65 -7.01 -8.36
N ILE A 67 10.50 -7.45 -7.85
CA ILE A 67 9.34 -6.58 -7.67
C ILE A 67 9.09 -6.36 -6.18
N ASP A 68 9.21 -5.11 -5.69
CA ASP A 68 9.01 -4.73 -4.28
C ASP A 68 9.70 -5.71 -3.29
N TYR A 69 9.08 -6.04 -2.17
CA TYR A 69 9.51 -7.04 -1.16
C TYR A 69 10.99 -6.96 -0.77
N PRO A 70 11.48 -5.82 -0.28
CA PRO A 70 12.92 -5.52 -0.16
C PRO A 70 13.67 -6.43 0.82
N GLY A 71 12.97 -7.03 1.78
CA GLY A 71 13.57 -7.95 2.74
C GLY A 71 14.14 -9.23 2.10
N PHE A 72 13.52 -9.69 1.05
CA PHE A 72 13.90 -10.86 0.26
C PHE A 72 14.70 -10.44 -0.98
N ASN A 73 14.13 -9.55 -1.77
CA ASN A 73 14.65 -9.17 -3.08
C ASN A 73 16.04 -8.52 -3.04
N MET A 74 16.36 -7.70 -2.03
CA MET A 74 17.73 -7.16 -1.88
C MET A 74 18.79 -8.24 -1.59
N LYS A 75 18.40 -9.35 -0.96
CA LYS A 75 19.33 -10.49 -0.77
C LYS A 75 19.50 -11.30 -2.06
N MET A 76 18.45 -11.37 -2.88
CA MET A 76 18.52 -11.98 -4.21
C MET A 76 19.36 -11.11 -5.14
N ALA A 77 19.18 -9.77 -5.16
CA ALA A 77 20.01 -8.85 -5.92
C ALA A 77 21.52 -9.01 -5.62
N ARG A 78 21.86 -9.06 -4.31
CA ARG A 78 23.24 -9.28 -3.90
C ARG A 78 23.80 -10.61 -4.39
N TRP A 79 23.00 -11.68 -4.31
CA TRP A 79 23.41 -13.00 -4.76
C TRP A 79 23.57 -13.05 -6.29
N ALA A 80 22.59 -12.52 -7.04
CA ALA A 80 22.59 -12.47 -8.51
C ALA A 80 23.78 -11.66 -9.06
N SER A 81 24.07 -10.50 -8.46
CA SER A 81 25.25 -9.69 -8.80
C SER A 81 26.57 -10.45 -8.64
N GLY A 82 26.70 -11.32 -7.60
CA GLY A 82 27.85 -12.20 -7.41
C GLY A 82 27.94 -13.37 -8.41
N HIS A 83 26.88 -13.61 -9.18
CA HIS A 83 26.80 -14.66 -10.21
C HIS A 83 26.71 -14.09 -11.64
N GLY A 84 26.92 -12.78 -11.81
CA GLY A 84 26.90 -12.13 -13.13
C GLY A 84 25.51 -11.99 -13.76
N ILE A 85 24.44 -12.19 -12.99
CA ILE A 85 23.07 -12.09 -13.47
C ILE A 85 22.61 -10.64 -13.33
N ARG A 86 22.16 -10.01 -14.42
CA ARG A 86 21.61 -8.65 -14.41
C ARG A 86 20.37 -8.54 -13.54
N THR A 87 20.26 -7.48 -12.75
CA THR A 87 19.14 -7.26 -11.84
C THR A 87 18.39 -5.97 -12.18
N PHE A 88 17.08 -6.13 -12.41
CA PHE A 88 16.14 -5.05 -12.60
C PHE A 88 15.23 -4.99 -11.37
N TYR A 89 15.16 -3.85 -10.71
CA TYR A 89 14.33 -3.71 -9.50
C TYR A 89 13.16 -2.77 -9.77
N TYR A 90 11.95 -3.32 -9.79
CA TYR A 90 10.71 -2.58 -9.98
C TYR A 90 10.00 -2.33 -8.64
N ILE A 91 9.51 -1.13 -8.43
CA ILE A 91 8.98 -0.61 -7.17
C ILE A 91 10.10 -0.52 -6.13
N ALA A 92 10.90 0.53 -6.23
CA ALA A 92 12.06 0.78 -5.37
C ALA A 92 11.76 0.63 -3.88
N PRO A 93 12.67 0.06 -3.08
CA PRO A 93 12.53 0.04 -1.63
C PRO A 93 12.37 1.46 -1.07
N LYS A 94 11.43 1.66 -0.14
CA LYS A 94 11.16 2.97 0.49
C LYS A 94 12.28 3.39 1.45
N VAL A 95 13.53 3.43 0.95
CA VAL A 95 14.73 3.77 1.72
C VAL A 95 14.77 5.24 2.14
N TRP A 96 14.06 6.11 1.46
CA TRP A 96 13.88 7.51 1.77
C TRP A 96 13.06 7.74 3.06
N ALA A 97 12.16 6.82 3.40
CA ALA A 97 11.38 6.92 4.62
C ALA A 97 12.19 6.50 5.85
N TRP A 98 12.97 5.42 5.72
CA TRP A 98 13.74 4.83 6.81
C TRP A 98 14.83 3.92 6.23
N ARG A 99 15.90 3.62 6.97
CA ARG A 99 17.00 2.73 6.52
C ARG A 99 17.71 3.22 5.25
N GLU A 100 17.93 4.51 5.12
CA GLU A 100 18.63 5.14 4.00
C GLU A 100 20.00 4.48 3.69
N TRP A 101 20.68 3.90 4.70
CA TRP A 101 21.93 3.15 4.49
C TRP A 101 21.83 2.02 3.46
N ARG A 102 20.60 1.51 3.18
CA ARG A 102 20.34 0.49 2.14
C ARG A 102 20.52 1.00 0.72
N VAL A 103 20.52 2.31 0.50
CA VAL A 103 20.79 2.92 -0.82
C VAL A 103 22.14 2.44 -1.37
N LYS A 104 23.15 2.29 -0.51
CA LYS A 104 24.45 1.74 -0.89
C LYS A 104 24.35 0.33 -1.47
N SER A 105 23.44 -0.50 -0.94
CA SER A 105 23.21 -1.84 -1.45
C SER A 105 22.46 -1.83 -2.78
N ILE A 106 21.49 -0.93 -2.96
CA ILE A 106 20.78 -0.75 -4.22
C ILE A 106 21.79 -0.36 -5.29
N ARG A 107 22.59 0.71 -5.06
CA ARG A 107 23.63 1.17 -5.99
C ARG A 107 24.63 0.07 -6.37
N ARG A 108 24.93 -0.85 -5.46
CA ARG A 108 25.95 -1.88 -5.69
C ARG A 108 25.42 -3.10 -6.41
N TYR A 109 24.16 -3.48 -6.21
CA TYR A 109 23.64 -4.79 -6.61
C TYR A 109 22.45 -4.73 -7.57
N VAL A 110 21.98 -3.55 -7.93
CA VAL A 110 20.86 -3.36 -8.85
C VAL A 110 21.35 -2.62 -10.08
N ASP A 111 21.21 -3.23 -11.24
CA ASP A 111 21.69 -2.64 -12.51
C ASP A 111 20.72 -1.58 -13.04
N ARG A 112 19.41 -1.77 -12.85
CA ARG A 112 18.37 -0.80 -13.20
C ARG A 112 17.32 -0.72 -12.11
N LEU A 113 17.06 0.48 -11.63
CA LEU A 113 16.06 0.76 -10.59
C LEU A 113 14.86 1.49 -11.22
N TYR A 114 13.69 0.88 -11.10
CA TYR A 114 12.44 1.47 -11.54
C TYR A 114 11.68 2.01 -10.32
N ILE A 115 11.41 3.30 -10.33
CA ILE A 115 10.70 4.02 -9.27
C ILE A 115 9.27 4.30 -9.69
N ILE A 116 8.39 4.46 -8.69
CA ILE A 116 6.97 4.70 -8.94
C ILE A 116 6.46 6.02 -8.37
N PHE A 117 7.27 6.74 -7.59
CA PHE A 117 6.88 8.03 -7.03
C PHE A 117 7.69 9.16 -7.66
N PRO A 118 7.03 10.27 -8.09
CA PRO A 118 7.71 11.42 -8.71
C PRO A 118 8.86 11.98 -7.88
N PHE A 119 8.70 12.09 -6.55
CA PHE A 119 9.75 12.63 -5.67
C PHE A 119 11.00 11.75 -5.57
N GLU A 120 10.91 10.48 -5.92
CA GLU A 120 12.07 9.56 -5.97
C GLU A 120 13.06 9.94 -7.09
N ARG A 121 12.57 10.67 -8.12
CA ARG A 121 13.42 11.20 -9.22
C ARG A 121 14.49 12.17 -8.72
N ASP A 122 14.22 12.88 -7.63
CA ASP A 122 15.20 13.79 -7.03
C ASP A 122 16.00 13.12 -5.90
N TYR A 123 15.45 12.07 -5.30
CA TYR A 123 16.07 11.38 -4.20
C TYR A 123 17.24 10.48 -4.63
N PHE A 124 17.01 9.56 -5.57
CA PHE A 124 18.02 8.57 -5.95
C PHE A 124 19.26 9.15 -6.63
N PRO A 125 19.19 10.18 -7.51
CA PRO A 125 20.37 10.79 -8.11
C PRO A 125 21.33 11.40 -7.08
N ARG A 126 20.83 11.95 -5.97
CA ARG A 126 21.67 12.45 -4.86
C ARG A 126 22.55 11.35 -4.22
N HIS A 127 22.19 10.10 -4.45
CA HIS A 127 22.93 8.93 -3.97
C HIS A 127 23.70 8.20 -5.08
N GLY A 128 23.82 8.79 -6.27
CA GLY A 128 24.53 8.23 -7.41
C GLY A 128 23.83 7.04 -8.06
N ILE A 129 22.49 7.04 -8.05
CA ILE A 129 21.65 6.06 -8.74
C ILE A 129 20.81 6.83 -9.76
N ASP A 130 20.85 6.41 -11.02
CA ASP A 130 20.00 6.93 -12.09
C ASP A 130 18.75 6.05 -12.21
N PRO A 131 17.59 6.48 -11.68
CA PRO A 131 16.37 5.66 -11.67
C PRO A 131 15.58 5.86 -12.96
N VAL A 132 14.83 4.84 -13.36
CA VAL A 132 13.84 4.92 -14.44
C VAL A 132 12.47 5.18 -13.83
N PHE A 133 11.75 6.16 -14.34
CA PHE A 133 10.38 6.50 -13.93
C PHE A 133 9.43 6.41 -15.13
N GLU A 134 8.62 5.35 -15.15
CA GLU A 134 7.60 5.11 -16.19
C GLU A 134 6.17 5.34 -15.68
N GLY A 135 6.05 5.92 -14.48
CA GLY A 135 4.76 6.15 -13.83
C GLY A 135 4.50 5.23 -12.64
N ASN A 136 3.30 5.31 -12.12
CA ASN A 136 2.87 4.48 -10.98
C ASN A 136 1.78 3.50 -11.46
N PRO A 137 2.01 2.18 -11.35
CA PRO A 137 1.05 1.16 -11.82
C PRO A 137 -0.32 1.25 -11.14
N LEU A 138 -0.40 1.92 -9.99
CA LEU A 138 -1.67 2.19 -9.33
C LEU A 138 -2.56 3.12 -10.15
N VAL A 139 -1.97 4.08 -10.85
CA VAL A 139 -2.73 5.00 -11.74
C VAL A 139 -3.40 4.18 -12.84
N ASP A 140 -2.65 3.33 -13.53
CA ASP A 140 -3.18 2.48 -14.61
C ASP A 140 -4.28 1.55 -14.10
N ALA A 141 -4.07 0.96 -12.91
CA ALA A 141 -5.06 0.07 -12.29
C ALA A 141 -6.38 0.80 -11.95
N ILE A 142 -6.30 2.05 -11.47
CA ILE A 142 -7.47 2.85 -11.15
C ILE A 142 -8.16 3.34 -12.42
N GLU A 143 -7.43 3.83 -13.42
CA GLU A 143 -7.99 4.28 -14.69
C GLU A 143 -8.71 3.13 -15.43
N ALA A 144 -8.14 1.94 -15.43
CA ALA A 144 -8.78 0.74 -15.99
C ALA A 144 -10.08 0.36 -15.24
N ARG A 145 -10.12 0.61 -13.93
CA ARG A 145 -11.28 0.31 -13.08
C ARG A 145 -12.36 1.38 -13.13
N ARG A 146 -11.98 2.64 -13.33
CA ARG A 146 -12.89 3.82 -13.29
C ARG A 146 -14.17 3.66 -14.12
N PRO A 147 -14.15 3.17 -15.39
CA PRO A 147 -15.37 3.00 -16.19
C PRO A 147 -16.35 1.97 -15.65
N THR A 148 -15.89 1.07 -14.77
CA THR A 148 -16.71 -0.03 -14.22
C THR A 148 -17.23 0.26 -12.81
N LEU A 149 -16.87 1.41 -12.23
CA LEU A 149 -17.35 1.80 -10.91
C LEU A 149 -18.84 2.17 -10.99
N PRO A 150 -19.68 1.65 -10.08
CA PRO A 150 -21.07 2.04 -10.01
C PRO A 150 -21.21 3.51 -9.58
N ASP A 151 -22.28 4.15 -10.00
CA ASP A 151 -22.68 5.42 -9.39
C ASP A 151 -23.03 5.22 -7.89
N GLY A 152 -23.05 6.33 -7.14
CA GLY A 152 -23.26 6.28 -5.69
C GLY A 152 -24.60 5.66 -5.29
N ASP A 153 -25.65 5.84 -6.07
CA ASP A 153 -26.98 5.29 -5.78
C ASP A 153 -27.06 3.79 -6.09
N ALA A 154 -26.47 3.36 -7.19
CA ALA A 154 -26.36 1.95 -7.51
C ALA A 154 -25.53 1.21 -6.45
N PHE A 155 -24.43 1.82 -5.98
CA PHE A 155 -23.62 1.28 -4.90
C PHE A 155 -24.43 1.14 -3.59
N ARG A 156 -25.20 2.18 -3.20
CA ARG A 156 -26.06 2.14 -2.00
C ARG A 156 -27.08 1.04 -2.09
N ARG A 157 -27.85 0.97 -3.19
CA ARG A 157 -28.87 -0.08 -3.40
C ARG A 157 -28.28 -1.47 -3.34
N ARG A 158 -27.16 -1.72 -3.99
CA ARG A 158 -26.48 -3.02 -4.02
C ARG A 158 -26.06 -3.50 -2.63
N ASN A 159 -25.68 -2.58 -1.76
CA ASN A 159 -25.14 -2.88 -0.43
C ASN A 159 -26.15 -2.66 0.71
N GLY A 160 -27.44 -2.39 0.41
CA GLY A 160 -28.46 -2.15 1.43
C GLY A 160 -28.17 -0.93 2.32
N LEU A 161 -27.52 0.07 1.75
CA LEU A 161 -27.20 1.35 2.43
C LEU A 161 -28.36 2.32 2.26
N ASP A 162 -28.54 3.21 3.24
CA ASP A 162 -29.54 4.27 3.16
C ASP A 162 -29.03 5.47 2.32
N ASN A 163 -29.86 6.53 2.22
CA ASN A 163 -29.56 7.69 1.37
C ASN A 163 -28.59 8.69 2.02
N ARG A 164 -28.14 8.46 3.26
CA ARG A 164 -27.15 9.35 3.88
C ARG A 164 -25.83 9.31 3.11
N PRO A 165 -25.10 10.42 3.06
CA PRO A 165 -23.76 10.46 2.49
C PRO A 165 -22.82 9.45 3.18
N ILE A 166 -21.94 8.86 2.40
CA ILE A 166 -21.03 7.82 2.85
C ILE A 166 -19.70 8.44 3.28
N ILE A 167 -19.20 8.02 4.43
CA ILE A 167 -17.82 8.23 4.83
C ILE A 167 -17.13 6.86 4.88
N ARG A 168 -16.11 6.69 4.04
CA ARG A 168 -15.28 5.48 4.03
C ARG A 168 -14.22 5.54 5.11
N ASP A 169 -13.94 4.46 5.84
CA ASP A 169 -13.03 4.54 6.98
C ASP A 169 -12.33 3.23 7.40
N ASN A 170 -11.40 3.43 8.38
CA ASN A 170 -10.69 2.38 9.11
C ASN A 170 -11.16 2.22 10.56
N LEU A 171 -11.24 0.98 11.02
CA LEU A 171 -11.49 0.60 12.41
C LEU A 171 -10.27 0.88 13.30
N PRO A 172 -10.42 1.19 14.59
CA PRO A 172 -11.63 1.32 15.43
C PRO A 172 -12.04 2.76 15.75
N LEU A 173 -11.34 3.77 15.20
CA LEU A 173 -11.65 5.19 15.44
C LEU A 173 -13.07 5.56 14.99
N MET A 174 -13.52 4.88 13.95
CA MET A 174 -14.78 5.14 13.26
C MET A 174 -16.00 5.12 14.13
N ALA A 175 -16.14 4.16 15.01
CA ALA A 175 -17.33 4.06 15.86
C ALA A 175 -17.54 5.36 16.64
N ARG A 176 -16.48 5.86 17.28
CA ARG A 176 -16.53 7.11 18.05
C ARG A 176 -16.69 8.35 17.16
N LEU A 177 -16.18 8.29 15.94
CA LEU A 177 -16.32 9.37 14.97
C LEU A 177 -17.73 9.35 14.35
N ALA A 178 -18.27 8.17 14.05
CA ALA A 178 -19.61 8.00 13.49
C ALA A 178 -20.69 8.60 14.40
N GLU A 179 -20.55 8.51 15.72
CA GLU A 179 -21.46 9.14 16.69
C GLU A 179 -21.54 10.67 16.55
N ARG A 180 -20.51 11.29 16.00
CA ARG A 180 -20.43 12.75 15.77
C ARG A 180 -21.07 13.21 14.46
N PHE A 181 -21.45 12.25 13.59
CA PHE A 181 -22.02 12.51 12.26
C PHE A 181 -23.30 11.66 12.04
N PRO A 182 -24.36 11.91 12.80
CA PRO A 182 -25.59 11.09 12.72
C PRO A 182 -26.31 11.23 11.37
N ASP A 183 -26.03 12.29 10.63
CA ASP A 183 -26.54 12.58 9.29
C ASP A 183 -25.77 11.85 8.17
N ARG A 184 -24.74 11.07 8.53
CA ARG A 184 -23.91 10.31 7.59
C ARG A 184 -23.85 8.84 7.98
N GLN A 185 -23.53 7.99 7.03
CA GLN A 185 -23.27 6.59 7.28
C GLN A 185 -21.78 6.27 7.07
N PHE A 186 -21.19 5.59 8.02
CA PHE A 186 -19.80 5.16 7.95
C PHE A 186 -19.73 3.73 7.42
N VAL A 187 -18.96 3.55 6.35
CA VAL A 187 -18.83 2.27 5.67
C VAL A 187 -17.39 1.75 5.79
N VAL A 188 -17.25 0.62 6.42
CA VAL A 188 -16.00 -0.13 6.57
C VAL A 188 -15.81 -1.05 5.36
N THR A 189 -14.68 -0.91 4.69
CA THR A 189 -14.30 -1.85 3.62
C THR A 189 -13.45 -2.98 4.17
N GLY A 190 -13.97 -4.19 4.11
CA GLY A 190 -13.24 -5.40 4.49
C GLY A 190 -12.54 -6.05 3.30
N VAL A 191 -11.57 -6.89 3.60
CA VAL A 191 -10.83 -7.67 2.62
C VAL A 191 -11.22 -9.15 2.71
N PRO A 192 -11.29 -9.88 1.59
CA PRO A 192 -11.84 -11.25 1.56
C PRO A 192 -11.00 -12.28 2.31
N TRP A 193 -9.72 -11.99 2.57
CA TRP A 193 -8.81 -12.90 3.30
C TRP A 193 -8.79 -12.70 4.81
N LEU A 194 -9.53 -11.73 5.35
CA LEU A 194 -9.75 -11.55 6.78
C LEU A 194 -11.16 -12.02 7.16
N GLU A 195 -11.25 -12.77 8.24
CA GLU A 195 -12.54 -13.28 8.75
C GLU A 195 -13.47 -12.14 9.13
N ARG A 196 -14.72 -12.25 8.72
CA ARG A 196 -15.79 -11.30 9.03
C ARG A 196 -15.92 -11.09 10.55
N ALA A 197 -15.76 -12.13 11.35
CA ALA A 197 -15.82 -12.07 12.81
C ALA A 197 -14.84 -11.06 13.44
N LEU A 198 -13.69 -10.81 12.78
CA LEU A 198 -12.75 -9.78 13.22
C LEU A 198 -13.38 -8.38 13.13
N TYR A 199 -14.07 -8.09 12.05
CA TYR A 199 -14.77 -6.81 11.85
C TYR A 199 -15.96 -6.69 12.79
N ASP A 200 -16.77 -7.73 12.91
CA ASP A 200 -17.96 -7.75 13.77
C ASP A 200 -17.63 -7.45 15.23
N ARG A 201 -16.48 -7.93 15.72
CA ARG A 201 -15.99 -7.63 17.07
C ARG A 201 -15.84 -6.14 17.35
N TYR A 202 -15.38 -5.36 16.35
CA TYR A 202 -15.18 -3.91 16.48
C TYR A 202 -16.39 -3.10 16.08
N MET A 203 -17.33 -3.68 15.35
CA MET A 203 -18.53 -3.02 14.87
C MET A 203 -19.75 -3.27 15.74
N ALA A 204 -19.69 -4.24 16.66
CA ALA A 204 -20.79 -4.58 17.55
C ALA A 204 -21.26 -3.35 18.36
N GLY A 205 -22.57 -3.07 18.32
CA GLY A 205 -23.17 -1.92 19.01
C GLY A 205 -22.89 -0.56 18.37
N THR A 206 -22.28 -0.52 17.19
CA THR A 206 -22.02 0.72 16.44
C THR A 206 -22.97 0.88 15.26
N GLY A 207 -23.13 2.10 14.75
CA GLY A 207 -23.89 2.36 13.53
C GLY A 207 -23.11 2.10 12.22
N LEU A 208 -21.95 1.45 12.29
CA LEU A 208 -21.08 1.20 11.16
C LEU A 208 -21.68 0.18 10.18
N ARG A 209 -21.48 0.43 8.90
CA ARG A 209 -21.83 -0.49 7.81
C ARG A 209 -20.59 -1.19 7.29
N TYR A 210 -20.75 -2.40 6.76
CA TYR A 210 -19.64 -3.21 6.24
C TYR A 210 -19.91 -3.64 4.81
N VAL A 211 -18.91 -3.48 3.97
CA VAL A 211 -18.85 -4.06 2.62
C VAL A 211 -17.53 -4.80 2.44
N CYS A 212 -17.56 -5.92 1.72
CA CYS A 212 -16.38 -6.74 1.47
C CYS A 212 -15.93 -6.62 0.01
N ASP A 213 -14.62 -6.51 -0.21
CA ASP A 213 -13.97 -6.51 -1.52
C ASP A 213 -14.52 -5.45 -2.51
N GLN A 214 -14.95 -4.31 -1.97
CA GLN A 214 -15.49 -3.18 -2.73
C GLN A 214 -14.81 -1.86 -2.34
N THR A 215 -13.48 -1.87 -2.24
CA THR A 215 -12.72 -0.70 -1.78
C THR A 215 -12.88 0.48 -2.71
N TYR A 216 -12.68 0.30 -4.01
CA TYR A 216 -12.75 1.38 -5.00
C TYR A 216 -14.17 1.90 -5.18
N GLU A 217 -15.14 1.00 -5.20
CA GLU A 217 -16.56 1.35 -5.27
C GLU A 217 -16.99 2.18 -4.05
N THR A 218 -16.54 1.80 -2.85
CA THR A 218 -16.83 2.55 -1.62
C THR A 218 -16.17 3.92 -1.63
N ILE A 219 -14.91 4.00 -2.05
CA ILE A 219 -14.18 5.29 -2.14
C ILE A 219 -14.87 6.20 -3.14
N ALA A 220 -15.19 5.70 -4.34
CA ALA A 220 -15.83 6.49 -5.38
C ALA A 220 -17.24 6.97 -5.00
N ALA A 221 -17.97 6.20 -4.19
CA ALA A 221 -19.30 6.56 -3.69
C ALA A 221 -19.27 7.43 -2.42
N ALA A 222 -18.10 7.60 -1.80
CA ALA A 222 -17.97 8.32 -0.54
C ALA A 222 -17.84 9.84 -0.74
N GLU A 223 -18.47 10.60 0.14
CA GLU A 223 -18.32 12.05 0.23
C GLU A 223 -16.96 12.46 0.79
N ALA A 224 -16.42 11.66 1.69
CA ALA A 224 -15.09 11.78 2.27
C ALA A 224 -14.58 10.43 2.77
N ALA A 225 -13.28 10.35 3.07
CA ALA A 225 -12.67 9.15 3.62
C ALA A 225 -11.74 9.46 4.80
N VAL A 226 -11.73 8.54 5.78
CA VAL A 226 -10.70 8.46 6.81
C VAL A 226 -9.82 7.28 6.48
N VAL A 227 -8.55 7.48 6.23
CA VAL A 227 -7.68 6.48 5.60
C VAL A 227 -6.42 6.25 6.42
N THR A 228 -6.05 4.98 6.61
CA THR A 228 -4.73 4.69 7.20
C THR A 228 -3.63 5.00 6.19
N SER A 229 -2.53 5.60 6.67
CA SER A 229 -1.35 5.85 5.84
C SER A 229 -0.87 4.57 5.13
N GLY A 230 -0.64 4.68 3.82
CA GLY A 230 -0.22 3.62 2.92
C GLY A 230 -0.65 3.92 1.49
N THR A 231 -0.68 2.91 0.64
CA THR A 231 -1.17 3.03 -0.76
C THR A 231 -2.63 3.45 -0.84
N ALA A 232 -3.42 3.13 0.19
CA ALA A 232 -4.83 3.51 0.27
C ALA A 232 -5.06 5.04 0.20
N THR A 233 -4.10 5.85 0.64
CA THR A 233 -4.19 7.30 0.50
C THR A 233 -4.11 7.73 -0.96
N LEU A 234 -3.20 7.14 -1.74
CA LEU A 234 -3.13 7.41 -3.18
C LEU A 234 -4.36 6.91 -3.93
N GLU A 235 -4.88 5.74 -3.56
CA GLU A 235 -6.11 5.19 -4.15
C GLU A 235 -7.28 6.16 -3.95
N THR A 236 -7.43 6.68 -2.74
CA THR A 236 -8.48 7.64 -2.38
C THR A 236 -8.33 8.94 -3.14
N ALA A 237 -7.13 9.51 -3.17
CA ALA A 237 -6.85 10.75 -3.90
C ALA A 237 -7.03 10.60 -5.41
N LEU A 238 -6.57 9.51 -6.02
CA LEU A 238 -6.73 9.24 -7.46
C LEU A 238 -8.19 9.03 -7.86
N LEU A 239 -9.03 8.52 -6.96
CA LEU A 239 -10.47 8.42 -7.17
C LEU A 239 -11.20 9.76 -6.94
N GLY A 240 -10.51 10.78 -6.45
CA GLY A 240 -11.05 12.13 -6.26
C GLY A 240 -11.84 12.31 -4.96
N THR A 241 -11.72 11.40 -4.01
CA THR A 241 -12.41 11.48 -2.73
C THR A 241 -11.55 12.23 -1.71
N PRO A 242 -12.05 13.32 -1.09
CA PRO A 242 -11.34 14.02 -0.02
C PRO A 242 -11.06 13.11 1.16
N GLU A 243 -9.86 13.24 1.76
CA GLU A 243 -9.47 12.32 2.84
C GLU A 243 -8.78 13.00 4.02
N VAL A 244 -8.93 12.37 5.18
CA VAL A 244 -8.12 12.60 6.38
C VAL A 244 -7.28 11.35 6.62
N VAL A 245 -5.99 11.53 6.74
CA VAL A 245 -5.07 10.40 6.95
C VAL A 245 -4.85 10.19 8.44
N VAL A 246 -5.08 8.96 8.90
CA VAL A 246 -4.85 8.56 10.28
C VAL A 246 -3.74 7.52 10.33
N TYR A 247 -2.87 7.64 11.33
CA TYR A 247 -1.82 6.67 11.55
C TYR A 247 -1.65 6.41 13.04
N ARG A 248 -2.14 5.24 13.47
CA ARG A 248 -1.97 4.81 14.85
C ARG A 248 -0.67 4.04 14.99
N THR A 249 0.14 4.44 15.95
CA THR A 249 1.40 3.77 16.25
C THR A 249 1.64 3.75 17.77
N LEU A 250 2.60 2.97 18.23
CA LEU A 250 2.94 2.89 19.64
C LEU A 250 3.55 4.22 20.12
N TRP A 251 3.22 4.63 21.34
CA TRP A 251 3.64 5.94 21.91
C TRP A 251 5.14 6.22 21.79
N PHE A 252 5.98 5.20 21.98
CA PHE A 252 7.42 5.34 21.83
C PHE A 252 7.85 5.52 20.37
N GLN A 253 7.11 4.97 19.41
CA GLN A 253 7.36 5.19 17.98
C GLN A 253 7.02 6.61 17.57
N VAL A 254 5.97 7.21 18.14
CA VAL A 254 5.67 8.65 17.95
C VAL A 254 6.85 9.50 18.42
N LYS A 255 7.41 9.21 19.59
CA LYS A 255 8.57 9.93 20.13
C LYS A 255 9.85 9.72 19.31
N LEU A 256 10.02 8.53 18.73
CA LEU A 256 11.18 8.19 17.89
C LEU A 256 11.00 8.62 16.42
N GLN A 257 9.78 8.93 16.01
CA GLN A 257 9.47 9.29 14.61
C GLN A 257 10.42 10.37 14.06
N PRO A 258 10.70 11.49 14.72
CA PRO A 258 11.60 12.53 14.20
C PRO A 258 13.04 12.05 13.98
N TYR A 259 13.46 11.00 14.69
CA TYR A 259 14.79 10.42 14.57
C TYR A 259 14.90 9.27 13.57
N VAL A 260 13.77 8.60 13.29
CA VAL A 260 13.70 7.41 12.44
C VAL A 260 13.14 7.72 11.05
N LEU A 261 12.09 8.54 10.97
CA LEU A 261 11.53 8.97 9.70
C LEU A 261 12.24 10.22 9.20
N LYS A 262 12.79 10.12 8.01
CA LYS A 262 13.52 11.20 7.32
C LYS A 262 12.63 12.02 6.37
N VAL A 263 11.35 11.82 6.45
CA VAL A 263 10.36 12.49 5.60
C VAL A 263 9.39 13.32 6.44
N PRO A 264 8.94 14.48 5.92
CA PRO A 264 8.06 15.38 6.66
C PRO A 264 6.63 14.85 6.83
N TRP A 265 6.20 13.93 5.96
CA TRP A 265 4.83 13.37 5.94
C TRP A 265 4.84 11.85 5.93
N VAL A 266 3.74 11.24 6.36
CA VAL A 266 3.51 9.80 6.29
C VAL A 266 2.57 9.41 5.14
N SER A 267 1.74 10.35 4.66
CA SER A 267 0.88 10.15 3.51
C SER A 267 1.69 10.21 2.22
N LEU A 268 1.44 9.24 1.34
CA LEU A 268 2.04 9.25 0.00
C LEU A 268 1.50 10.42 -0.86
N VAL A 269 0.31 10.94 -0.57
CA VAL A 269 -0.25 12.11 -1.24
C VAL A 269 0.61 13.34 -0.94
N ASN A 270 0.83 13.65 0.34
CA ASN A 270 1.64 14.80 0.75
C ASN A 270 3.09 14.69 0.27
N LEU A 271 3.67 13.48 0.33
CA LEU A 271 5.02 13.22 -0.18
C LEU A 271 5.15 13.47 -1.68
N ASN A 272 4.18 13.00 -2.48
CA ASN A 272 4.20 13.22 -3.93
C ASN A 272 3.99 14.68 -4.33
N LEU A 273 3.19 15.40 -3.56
CA LEU A 273 2.90 16.82 -3.82
C LEU A 273 3.93 17.77 -3.20
N GLY A 274 4.82 17.26 -2.32
CA GLY A 274 5.80 18.08 -1.61
C GLY A 274 5.18 19.14 -0.68
N ARG A 275 3.91 18.98 -0.30
CA ARG A 275 3.15 19.87 0.59
C ARG A 275 2.07 19.10 1.34
N GLU A 276 1.57 19.69 2.43
CA GLU A 276 0.38 19.18 3.10
C GLU A 276 -0.87 19.48 2.26
N ALA A 277 -1.35 18.45 1.56
CA ALA A 277 -2.59 18.50 0.79
C ALA A 277 -3.74 17.79 1.54
N VAL A 278 -3.39 16.80 2.37
CA VAL A 278 -4.34 16.07 3.21
C VAL A 278 -3.87 16.14 4.66
N ALA A 279 -4.80 16.28 5.59
CA ALA A 279 -4.48 16.34 7.02
C ALA A 279 -3.98 14.98 7.52
N GLU A 280 -2.88 14.97 8.28
CA GLU A 280 -2.31 13.77 8.90
C GLU A 280 -2.48 13.78 10.41
N ILE A 281 -3.10 12.74 10.96
CA ILE A 281 -3.29 12.55 12.39
C ILE A 281 -2.46 11.34 12.83
N ILE A 282 -1.28 11.63 13.36
CA ILE A 282 -0.31 10.61 13.78
C ILE A 282 -0.28 10.61 15.30
N GLN A 283 -0.84 9.58 15.93
CA GLN A 283 -0.91 9.53 17.39
C GLN A 283 -0.94 8.09 17.93
N SER A 284 -0.53 7.94 19.18
CA SER A 284 -0.71 6.69 19.94
C SER A 284 -2.18 6.47 20.30
N ASP A 285 -2.86 7.56 20.70
CA ASP A 285 -4.30 7.60 20.95
C ASP A 285 -4.92 8.59 19.98
N LEU A 286 -5.85 8.08 19.15
CA LEU A 286 -6.49 8.88 18.13
C LEU A 286 -7.41 9.93 18.79
N ASP A 287 -7.09 11.19 18.57
CA ASP A 287 -7.91 12.33 18.99
C ASP A 287 -9.13 12.45 18.09
N VAL A 288 -10.27 11.97 18.61
CA VAL A 288 -11.57 12.02 17.89
C VAL A 288 -11.96 13.46 17.58
N ALA A 289 -11.69 14.41 18.48
CA ALA A 289 -12.05 15.81 18.26
C ALA A 289 -11.23 16.44 17.12
N ARG A 290 -9.95 16.09 17.01
CA ARG A 290 -9.13 16.51 15.86
C ARG A 290 -9.61 15.83 14.56
N ALA A 291 -9.90 14.55 14.59
CA ALA A 291 -10.42 13.83 13.42
C ALA A 291 -11.76 14.39 12.95
N GLU A 292 -12.66 14.71 13.88
CA GLU A 292 -13.93 15.37 13.59
C GLU A 292 -13.73 16.74 12.92
N ARG A 293 -12.86 17.58 13.48
CA ARG A 293 -12.58 18.91 12.93
C ARG A 293 -12.02 18.84 11.52
N GLU A 294 -11.03 17.98 11.28
CA GLU A 294 -10.43 17.82 9.96
C GLU A 294 -11.41 17.21 8.95
N LEU A 295 -12.23 16.25 9.38
CA LEU A 295 -13.26 15.66 8.53
C LEU A 295 -14.33 16.69 8.16
N ARG A 296 -14.82 17.49 9.12
CA ARG A 296 -15.77 18.58 8.84
C ARG A 296 -15.21 19.61 7.84
N ALA A 297 -13.91 19.86 7.91
CA ALA A 297 -13.25 20.83 7.01
C ALA A 297 -13.25 20.38 5.53
N ILE A 298 -13.27 19.08 5.25
CA ILE A 298 -13.25 18.52 3.90
C ILE A 298 -14.63 18.06 3.38
N LEU A 299 -15.67 18.11 4.23
CA LEU A 299 -17.05 17.84 3.82
C LEU A 299 -17.64 19.04 3.04
N PRO A 300 -18.76 18.87 2.30
CA PRO A 300 -19.44 19.96 1.61
C PRO A 300 -19.72 21.14 2.55
N GLY A 301 -19.34 22.34 2.13
CA GLY A 301 -19.40 23.54 2.95
C GLY A 301 -18.26 23.73 3.93
N GLY A 302 -17.31 22.82 4.00
CA GLY A 302 -16.11 22.92 4.84
C GLY A 302 -15.02 23.80 4.19
N ALA A 303 -14.13 24.33 5.03
CA ALA A 303 -13.11 25.32 4.64
C ALA A 303 -11.99 24.76 3.73
N LYS A 304 -11.85 23.44 3.61
CA LYS A 304 -10.79 22.75 2.84
C LYS A 304 -11.34 21.91 1.67
N ARG A 305 -12.61 22.06 1.35
CA ARG A 305 -13.26 21.29 0.26
C ARG A 305 -12.90 21.82 -1.12
#